data_0efb6d4ee83190642f63b98c26fca2c8
#
_entry.id   0efb6d4ee83190642f63b98c26fca2c8
#
_cell.length_a   1.000
_cell.length_b   1.000
_cell.length_c   1.000
_cell.angle_alpha   90.00
_cell.angle_beta   90.00
_cell.angle_gamma   90.00
#
_symmetry.space_group_name_H-M   'P 1'
#
loop_
_entity.id
_entity.type
_entity.pdbx_description
1 polymer ?
#
loop_
_entity_poly.entity_id
_entity_poly.type
_entity_poly.pdbx_seq_one_letter_code
_entity_poly.pdbx_strand_id
1 'polypeptide(L)'
;MAGNVLVDAGFVVALLSRRDTHHPWAVAQAPQFAPPWNTCEAALSEAFHLLGTHGAPALSALLRRRSVVVVFELAADLESVLMLMRKYVSVPMSLADACLVRMTETLADPVILTTGTDFRIYRRHSRHVVPCVTPD
;
A
#
# COMPACT_ATOMS: atom_id res chain seq x y z
N MET A 1 -11.91 -14.33 3.83
CA MET A 1 -12.08 -13.16 4.69
C MET A 1 -11.33 -11.97 4.14
N ALA A 2 -12.01 -10.89 3.91
CA ALA A 2 -11.37 -9.65 3.53
C ALA A 2 -10.65 -9.05 4.73
N GLY A 3 -9.71 -8.15 4.53
CA GLY A 3 -9.08 -7.42 5.60
C GLY A 3 -7.60 -7.63 5.79
N ASN A 4 -6.99 -8.53 5.01
CA ASN A 4 -5.55 -8.77 5.10
C ASN A 4 -4.76 -8.31 3.87
N VAL A 5 -5.44 -7.78 2.85
CA VAL A 5 -4.78 -7.27 1.65
C VAL A 5 -4.55 -5.77 1.82
N LEU A 6 -3.32 -5.35 1.59
CA LEU A 6 -2.94 -3.94 1.64
C LEU A 6 -2.49 -3.50 0.25
N VAL A 7 -2.75 -2.24 -0.07
CA VAL A 7 -2.28 -1.67 -1.34
C VAL A 7 -1.50 -0.40 -1.08
N ASP A 8 -0.37 -0.24 -1.79
CA ASP A 8 0.37 1.01 -1.77
C ASP A 8 -0.02 1.88 -2.96
N ALA A 9 0.52 3.11 -2.96
CA ALA A 9 0.21 4.06 -4.03
C ALA A 9 0.60 3.54 -5.40
N GLY A 10 1.75 2.87 -5.52
CA GLY A 10 2.23 2.36 -6.80
C GLY A 10 1.29 1.36 -7.44
N PHE A 11 0.74 0.44 -6.64
CA PHE A 11 -0.22 -0.53 -7.16
C PHE A 11 -1.51 0.16 -7.60
N VAL A 12 -2.03 1.06 -6.77
CA VAL A 12 -3.26 1.79 -7.08
C VAL A 12 -3.11 2.58 -8.39
N VAL A 13 -1.99 3.30 -8.53
CA VAL A 13 -1.70 4.07 -9.75
C VAL A 13 -1.58 3.14 -10.96
N ALA A 14 -0.86 2.02 -10.82
CA ALA A 14 -0.71 1.06 -11.91
C ALA A 14 -2.06 0.49 -12.35
N LEU A 15 -2.93 0.20 -11.38
CA LEU A 15 -4.25 -0.35 -11.68
C LEU A 15 -5.13 0.66 -12.43
N LEU A 16 -5.07 1.92 -12.05
CA LEU A 16 -6.00 2.94 -12.56
C LEU A 16 -5.46 3.76 -13.74
N SER A 17 -4.16 3.68 -14.02
CA SER A 17 -3.55 4.45 -15.10
C SER A 17 -3.05 3.53 -16.20
N ARG A 18 -3.65 3.63 -17.39
CA ARG A 18 -3.23 2.83 -18.54
C ARG A 18 -1.82 3.16 -19.00
N ARG A 19 -1.30 4.33 -18.62
CA ARG A 19 0.04 4.77 -19.00
C ARG A 19 1.12 4.18 -18.10
N ASP A 20 0.73 3.62 -16.96
CA ASP A 20 1.70 3.06 -16.05
C ASP A 20 2.31 1.79 -16.64
N THR A 21 3.63 1.66 -16.52
CA THR A 21 4.38 0.52 -17.04
C THR A 21 3.83 -0.80 -16.50
N HIS A 22 3.37 -0.80 -15.26
CA HIS A 22 2.89 -2.01 -14.59
C HIS A 22 1.37 -2.18 -14.68
N HIS A 23 0.70 -1.39 -15.52
CA HIS A 23 -0.76 -1.48 -15.64
C HIS A 23 -1.24 -2.89 -16.00
N PRO A 24 -0.69 -3.57 -17.02
CA PRO A 24 -1.17 -4.93 -17.35
C PRO A 24 -1.01 -5.90 -16.19
N TRP A 25 0.10 -5.79 -15.46
CA TRP A 25 0.34 -6.65 -14.30
C TRP A 25 -0.69 -6.39 -13.20
N ALA A 26 -0.95 -5.12 -12.88
CA ALA A 26 -1.89 -4.74 -11.83
C ALA A 26 -3.31 -5.21 -12.17
N VAL A 27 -3.74 -5.05 -13.43
CA VAL A 27 -5.04 -5.52 -13.89
C VAL A 27 -5.16 -7.04 -13.75
N ALA A 28 -4.09 -7.77 -14.03
CA ALA A 28 -4.08 -9.22 -13.88
C ALA A 28 -4.11 -9.66 -12.41
N GLN A 29 -3.49 -8.88 -11.51
CA GLN A 29 -3.47 -9.23 -10.09
C GLN A 29 -4.78 -8.94 -9.38
N ALA A 30 -5.45 -7.86 -9.74
CA ALA A 30 -6.63 -7.39 -9.00
C ALA A 30 -7.70 -8.46 -8.77
N PRO A 31 -8.08 -9.28 -9.75
CA PRO A 31 -9.11 -10.31 -9.53
C PRO A 31 -8.70 -11.40 -8.55
N GLN A 32 -7.41 -11.53 -8.25
CA GLN A 32 -6.90 -12.58 -7.37
C GLN A 32 -6.98 -12.21 -5.90
N PHE A 33 -7.31 -10.96 -5.60
CA PHE A 33 -7.36 -10.46 -4.23
C PHE A 33 -8.71 -9.77 -4.01
N ALA A 34 -9.59 -10.43 -3.27
CA ALA A 34 -10.93 -9.89 -3.03
C ALA A 34 -10.86 -8.59 -2.22
N PRO A 35 -11.62 -7.56 -2.63
CA PRO A 35 -11.74 -6.35 -1.81
C PRO A 35 -12.55 -6.63 -0.55
N PRO A 36 -12.52 -5.75 0.44
CA PRO A 36 -11.84 -4.45 0.45
C PRO A 36 -10.33 -4.58 0.60
N TRP A 37 -9.61 -3.66 -0.04
CA TRP A 37 -8.17 -3.52 0.12
C TRP A 37 -7.90 -2.41 1.12
N ASN A 38 -6.99 -2.66 2.05
CA ASN A 38 -6.67 -1.72 3.11
C ASN A 38 -5.50 -0.83 2.70
N THR A 39 -5.57 0.44 3.08
CA THR A 39 -4.47 1.36 2.86
C THR A 39 -4.43 2.41 3.97
N CYS A 40 -3.51 3.36 3.85
CA CYS A 40 -3.37 4.46 4.78
C CYS A 40 -3.49 5.79 4.05
N GLU A 41 -3.73 6.86 4.80
CA GLU A 41 -3.90 8.18 4.19
C GLU A 41 -2.65 8.66 3.46
N ALA A 42 -1.47 8.34 3.97
CA ALA A 42 -0.22 8.71 3.32
C ALA A 42 -0.11 8.09 1.92
N ALA A 43 -0.49 6.82 1.79
CA ALA A 43 -0.48 6.14 0.48
C ALA A 43 -1.53 6.74 -0.46
N LEU A 44 -2.71 7.09 0.07
CA LEU A 44 -3.75 7.73 -0.74
C LEU A 44 -3.31 9.11 -1.22
N SER A 45 -2.67 9.88 -0.36
CA SER A 45 -2.18 11.20 -0.74
C SER A 45 -1.22 11.10 -1.93
N GLU A 46 -0.31 10.15 -1.87
CA GLU A 46 0.62 9.91 -2.97
C GLU A 46 -0.09 9.45 -4.24
N ALA A 47 -1.04 8.53 -4.10
CA ALA A 47 -1.79 8.01 -5.25
C ALA A 47 -2.58 9.12 -5.94
N PHE A 48 -3.29 9.95 -5.19
CA PHE A 48 -4.01 11.08 -5.77
C PHE A 48 -3.09 12.04 -6.49
N HIS A 49 -1.93 12.33 -5.89
CA HIS A 49 -0.95 13.22 -6.50
C HIS A 49 -0.46 12.66 -7.84
N LEU A 50 -0.11 11.38 -7.87
CA LEU A 50 0.42 10.74 -9.07
C LEU A 50 -0.63 10.56 -10.16
N LEU A 51 -1.88 10.29 -9.79
CA LEU A 51 -2.98 10.15 -10.76
C LEU A 51 -3.40 11.48 -11.36
N GLY A 52 -3.24 12.56 -10.62
CA GLY A 52 -3.64 13.89 -11.06
C GLY A 52 -5.15 14.03 -11.20
N THR A 53 -5.57 15.14 -11.80
CA THR A 53 -7.00 15.47 -11.91
C THR A 53 -7.76 14.50 -12.81
N HIS A 54 -7.10 13.92 -13.81
CA HIS A 54 -7.76 12.97 -14.71
C HIS A 54 -8.00 11.61 -14.07
N GLY A 55 -7.08 11.17 -13.21
CA GLY A 55 -7.20 9.86 -12.57
C GLY A 55 -7.92 9.87 -11.25
N ALA A 56 -8.06 11.05 -10.61
CA ALA A 56 -8.67 11.14 -9.28
C ALA A 56 -10.09 10.58 -9.20
N PRO A 57 -10.98 10.80 -10.20
CA PRO A 57 -12.34 10.25 -10.12
C PRO A 57 -12.39 8.74 -9.99
N ALA A 58 -11.48 8.02 -10.63
CA ALA A 58 -11.45 6.55 -10.54
C ALA A 58 -11.11 6.09 -9.14
N LEU A 59 -10.11 6.72 -8.50
CA LEU A 59 -9.76 6.38 -7.12
C LEU A 59 -10.88 6.76 -6.16
N SER A 60 -11.49 7.94 -6.36
CA SER A 60 -12.62 8.37 -5.55
C SER A 60 -13.77 7.35 -5.60
N ALA A 61 -14.03 6.78 -6.79
CA ALA A 61 -15.06 5.76 -6.94
C ALA A 61 -14.73 4.50 -6.13
N LEU A 62 -13.48 4.05 -6.14
CA LEU A 62 -13.06 2.90 -5.33
C LEU A 62 -13.26 3.14 -3.84
N LEU A 63 -12.97 4.35 -3.40
CA LEU A 63 -13.15 4.72 -1.98
C LEU A 63 -14.63 4.78 -1.60
N ARG A 64 -15.48 5.35 -2.47
CA ARG A 64 -16.92 5.44 -2.18
C ARG A 64 -17.57 4.06 -2.16
N ARG A 65 -17.13 3.15 -3.05
CA ARG A 65 -17.64 1.78 -3.08
C ARG A 65 -17.06 0.92 -1.96
N ARG A 66 -16.10 1.45 -1.21
CA ARG A 66 -15.38 0.73 -0.17
C ARG A 66 -14.60 -0.48 -0.70
N SER A 67 -14.20 -0.41 -1.96
CA SER A 67 -13.25 -1.39 -2.51
C SER A 67 -11.84 -1.13 -1.98
N VAL A 68 -11.52 0.15 -1.70
CA VAL A 68 -10.33 0.57 -0.98
C VAL A 68 -10.80 1.29 0.27
N VAL A 69 -10.26 0.89 1.43
CA VAL A 69 -10.67 1.46 2.72
C VAL A 69 -9.46 1.93 3.50
N VAL A 70 -9.63 3.03 4.24
CA VAL A 70 -8.60 3.53 5.15
C VAL A 70 -8.94 3.00 6.53
N VAL A 71 -8.08 2.12 7.05
CA VAL A 71 -8.30 1.50 8.36
C VAL A 71 -7.18 1.81 9.35
N PHE A 72 -6.15 2.53 8.90
CA PHE A 72 -5.00 2.85 9.72
C PHE A 72 -5.12 4.25 10.29
N GLU A 73 -4.85 4.37 11.60
CA GLU A 73 -4.85 5.64 12.29
C GLU A 73 -3.43 5.94 12.76
N LEU A 74 -2.77 6.86 12.07
CA LEU A 74 -1.37 7.18 12.35
C LEU A 74 -1.17 7.64 13.78
N ALA A 75 -2.09 8.45 14.31
CA ALA A 75 -1.94 8.99 15.67
C ALA A 75 -1.84 7.88 16.72
N ALA A 76 -2.56 6.78 16.53
CA ALA A 76 -2.55 5.66 17.47
C ALA A 76 -1.25 4.87 17.43
N ASP A 77 -0.57 4.84 16.27
CA ASP A 77 0.65 4.05 16.06
C ASP A 77 1.88 4.91 15.78
N LEU A 78 1.83 6.17 16.16
CA LEU A 78 2.84 7.15 15.79
C LEU A 78 4.26 6.71 16.12
N GLU A 79 4.51 6.26 17.36
CA GLU A 79 5.86 5.89 17.78
C GLU A 79 6.40 4.69 16.99
N SER A 80 5.54 3.70 16.73
CA SER A 80 5.95 2.53 15.94
C SER A 80 6.34 2.93 14.53
N VAL A 81 5.58 3.83 13.92
CA VAL A 81 5.85 4.32 12.57
C VAL A 81 7.16 5.12 12.53
N LEU A 82 7.35 6.03 13.48
CA LEU A 82 8.58 6.82 13.53
C LEU A 82 9.82 5.97 13.77
N MET A 83 9.70 4.92 14.59
CA MET A 83 10.81 4.00 14.82
C MET A 83 11.19 3.25 13.54
N LEU A 84 10.21 2.83 12.75
CA LEU A 84 10.48 2.19 11.47
C LEU A 84 11.23 3.14 10.52
N MET A 85 10.79 4.38 10.43
CA MET A 85 11.44 5.36 9.56
C MET A 85 12.88 5.63 10.00
N ARG A 86 13.15 5.63 11.30
CA ARG A 86 14.50 5.80 11.81
C ARG A 86 15.36 4.58 11.46
N LYS A 87 14.82 3.37 11.63
CA LYS A 87 15.54 2.13 11.36
C LYS A 87 15.95 2.06 9.88
N TYR A 88 15.11 2.50 8.98
CA TYR A 88 15.35 2.40 7.54
C TYR A 88 15.71 3.75 6.91
N VAL A 89 16.34 4.64 7.68
CA VAL A 89 16.67 5.99 7.20
C VAL A 89 17.55 5.97 5.95
N SER A 90 18.37 4.96 5.78
CA SER A 90 19.27 4.86 4.63
C SER A 90 18.63 4.24 3.38
N VAL A 91 17.43 3.69 3.51
CA VAL A 91 16.73 3.12 2.32
C VAL A 91 16.28 4.19 1.35
N PRO A 92 15.71 5.40 1.63
CA PRO A 92 14.97 5.84 2.81
C PRO A 92 13.50 5.42 2.78
N MET A 93 12.95 5.07 3.93
CA MET A 93 11.56 4.65 4.06
C MET A 93 10.64 5.87 4.08
N SER A 94 9.62 5.88 3.23
CA SER A 94 8.62 6.95 3.25
C SER A 94 7.64 6.75 4.40
N LEU A 95 6.90 7.81 4.73
CA LEU A 95 5.83 7.69 5.73
C LEU A 95 4.79 6.64 5.31
N ALA A 96 4.42 6.62 4.03
CA ALA A 96 3.48 5.64 3.52
C ALA A 96 4.00 4.21 3.70
N ASP A 97 5.27 3.98 3.35
CA ASP A 97 5.88 2.66 3.52
C ASP A 97 5.88 2.23 4.99
N ALA A 98 6.24 3.15 5.89
CA ALA A 98 6.26 2.85 7.32
C ALA A 98 4.88 2.49 7.85
N CYS A 99 3.86 3.24 7.42
CA CYS A 99 2.48 2.94 7.80
C CYS A 99 2.05 1.55 7.31
N LEU A 100 2.37 1.22 6.05
CA LEU A 100 2.00 -0.08 5.50
C LEU A 100 2.72 -1.22 6.20
N VAL A 101 4.01 -1.08 6.49
CA VAL A 101 4.73 -2.10 7.27
C VAL A 101 4.09 -2.26 8.64
N ARG A 102 3.78 -1.16 9.34
CA ARG A 102 3.12 -1.24 10.63
C ARG A 102 1.77 -1.95 10.54
N MET A 103 0.99 -1.67 9.49
CA MET A 103 -0.29 -2.33 9.29
C MET A 103 -0.13 -3.84 9.16
N THR A 104 0.94 -4.32 8.49
CA THR A 104 1.19 -5.76 8.40
C THR A 104 1.41 -6.39 9.77
N GLU A 105 1.91 -5.62 10.73
CA GLU A 105 2.22 -6.15 12.06
C GLU A 105 0.98 -6.40 12.90
N THR A 106 -0.15 -5.81 12.51
CA THR A 106 -1.40 -5.97 13.25
C THR A 106 -2.40 -6.92 12.56
N LEU A 107 -2.01 -7.47 11.42
CA LEU A 107 -2.89 -8.35 10.64
C LEU A 107 -2.34 -9.76 10.59
N ALA A 108 -3.24 -10.75 10.52
CA ALA A 108 -2.87 -12.15 10.28
C ALA A 108 -2.76 -12.36 8.77
N ASP A 109 -1.70 -13.02 8.34
CA ASP A 109 -1.45 -13.35 6.94
C ASP A 109 -1.60 -12.15 6.00
N PRO A 110 -0.92 -11.01 6.30
CA PRO A 110 -1.03 -9.84 5.45
C PRO A 110 -0.29 -10.03 4.14
N VAL A 111 -0.74 -9.31 3.11
CA VAL A 111 -0.02 -9.22 1.85
C VAL A 111 -0.15 -7.80 1.32
N ILE A 112 0.96 -7.23 0.83
CA ILE A 112 0.97 -5.90 0.23
C ILE A 112 1.08 -6.07 -1.29
N LEU A 113 0.15 -5.45 -2.02
CA LEU A 113 0.25 -5.34 -3.47
C LEU A 113 1.01 -4.04 -3.78
N THR A 114 2.13 -4.17 -4.45
CA THR A 114 3.04 -3.04 -4.68
C THR A 114 3.79 -3.22 -5.99
N THR A 115 4.16 -2.10 -6.62
CA THR A 115 5.04 -2.11 -7.77
C THR A 115 6.48 -1.82 -7.38
N GLY A 116 6.73 -1.44 -6.12
CA GLY A 116 8.07 -1.15 -5.62
C GLY A 116 8.77 -2.39 -5.10
N THR A 117 10.07 -2.29 -4.91
CA THR A 117 10.87 -3.39 -4.40
C THR A 117 11.34 -3.19 -2.96
N ASP A 118 11.09 -2.02 -2.39
CA ASP A 118 11.62 -1.68 -1.06
C ASP A 118 11.02 -2.54 0.04
N PHE A 119 9.78 -3.03 -0.13
CA PHE A 119 9.18 -3.92 0.86
C PHE A 119 9.93 -5.24 1.03
N ARG A 120 10.77 -5.59 0.09
CA ARG A 120 11.65 -6.76 0.22
C ARG A 120 12.77 -6.52 1.23
N ILE A 121 13.12 -5.25 1.45
CA ILE A 121 14.16 -4.85 2.39
C ILE A 121 13.61 -4.72 3.80
N TYR A 122 12.40 -4.16 3.93
CA TYR A 122 11.78 -3.93 5.22
C TYR A 122 11.44 -5.25 5.91
N ARG A 123 11.31 -5.19 7.24
CA ARG A 123 10.92 -6.37 8.03
C ARG A 123 9.77 -5.99 8.95
N ARG A 124 8.83 -6.91 9.11
CA ARG A 124 7.76 -6.78 10.10
C ARG A 124 8.22 -7.48 11.39
N HIS A 125 7.76 -6.97 12.53
CA HIS A 125 8.19 -7.49 13.84
C HIS A 125 9.71 -7.59 13.95
N SER A 126 10.41 -6.63 13.36
CA SER A 126 11.86 -6.46 13.36
C SER A 126 12.66 -7.47 12.54
N ARG A 127 12.14 -8.65 12.25
CA ARG A 127 12.94 -9.71 11.62
C ARG A 127 12.20 -10.57 10.58
N HIS A 128 10.89 -10.44 10.45
CA HIS A 128 10.15 -11.27 9.50
C HIS A 128 9.97 -10.54 8.17
N VAL A 129 10.03 -11.31 7.09
CA VAL A 129 9.80 -10.77 5.74
C VAL A 129 8.39 -10.16 5.69
N VAL A 130 8.26 -9.03 5.00
CA VAL A 130 6.97 -8.43 4.70
C VAL A 130 6.40 -9.13 3.47
N PRO A 131 5.30 -9.87 3.59
CA PRO A 131 4.73 -10.54 2.41
C PRO A 131 4.23 -9.51 1.41
N CYS A 132 4.68 -9.62 0.17
CA CYS A 132 4.27 -8.68 -0.88
C CYS A 132 4.21 -9.39 -2.22
N VAL A 133 3.38 -8.84 -3.13
CA VAL A 133 3.26 -9.27 -4.51
C VAL A 133 3.71 -8.12 -5.38
N THR A 134 4.71 -8.36 -6.22
CA THR A 134 5.34 -7.36 -7.07
C THR A 134 5.38 -7.85 -8.52
N PRO A 135 5.63 -6.95 -9.49
CA PRO A 135 5.67 -7.33 -10.91
C PRO A 135 6.73 -8.35 -11.30
N ASP A 136 7.75 -8.57 -10.50
CA ASP A 136 8.77 -9.60 -10.82
C ASP A 136 9.07 -10.54 -9.68
#